data_2fcd91978ee38411f6ca01180e02ae05
#
_entry.id   2fcd91978ee38411f6ca01180e02ae05
#
_cell.length_a   1.000
_cell.length_b   1.000
_cell.length_c   1.000
_cell.angle_alpha   90.00
_cell.angle_beta   90.00
_cell.angle_gamma   90.00
#
_symmetry.space_group_name_H-M   'P 1'
#
loop_
_entity.id
_entity.type
_entity.pdbx_description
1 polymer ?
#
loop_
_entity_poly.entity_id
_entity_poly.type
_entity_poly.pdbx_seq_one_letter_code
_entity_poly.pdbx_strand_id
1 'polypeptide(L)'
;MIAIALACQPKILIADEPTTALDVTIQAEILALINMLKQETGTAVMFITHDMAVVAQMADRVVVMHPGKKVEEGTVHEIFNNPQHEYTKSLLAAVPKLGEMASKKYPEPMRLVGENKTKALKPIVGTNEPLLKVNNLVTRYPVKGGVLRRTVARVHAVEDVSFTIMKGKTLSLVGES
;
A
#
# COMPACT_ATOMS: atom_id res chain seq x y z
N MET A 1 -9.87 -9.50 -14.13
CA MET A 1 -10.92 -9.90 -13.14
C MET A 1 -12.03 -8.85 -13.05
N ILE A 2 -11.74 -7.56 -12.74
CA ILE A 2 -12.76 -6.48 -12.60
C ILE A 2 -13.65 -6.36 -13.85
N ALA A 3 -13.05 -6.32 -15.05
CA ALA A 3 -13.82 -6.24 -16.30
C ALA A 3 -14.82 -7.39 -16.50
N ILE A 4 -14.47 -8.60 -16.06
CA ILE A 4 -15.37 -9.77 -16.15
C ILE A 4 -16.55 -9.59 -15.18
N ALA A 5 -16.29 -9.13 -13.96
CA ALA A 5 -17.33 -8.91 -12.96
C ALA A 5 -18.32 -7.82 -13.41
N LEU A 6 -17.85 -6.80 -14.11
CA LEU A 6 -18.65 -5.69 -14.60
C LEU A 6 -19.36 -5.98 -15.94
N ALA A 7 -18.91 -6.98 -16.70
CA ALA A 7 -19.48 -7.29 -18.02
C ALA A 7 -20.99 -7.62 -17.97
N CYS A 8 -21.48 -8.13 -16.82
CA CYS A 8 -22.89 -8.45 -16.59
C CYS A 8 -23.72 -7.29 -16.02
N GLN A 9 -23.14 -6.09 -15.93
CA GLN A 9 -23.78 -4.90 -15.36
C GLN A 9 -24.47 -5.19 -14.01
N PRO A 10 -23.72 -5.64 -13.00
CA PRO A 10 -24.31 -6.02 -11.71
C PRO A 10 -24.82 -4.78 -10.96
N LYS A 11 -25.88 -4.94 -10.19
CA LYS A 11 -26.36 -3.89 -9.27
C LYS A 11 -25.44 -3.67 -8.08
N ILE A 12 -24.68 -4.70 -7.69
CA ILE A 12 -23.73 -4.67 -6.58
C ILE A 12 -22.45 -5.34 -7.04
N LEU A 13 -21.32 -4.64 -6.87
CA LEU A 13 -19.98 -5.16 -7.05
C LEU A 13 -19.35 -5.38 -5.68
N ILE A 14 -18.90 -6.61 -5.38
CA ILE A 14 -18.11 -6.92 -4.19
C ILE A 14 -16.66 -7.04 -4.61
N ALA A 15 -15.82 -6.16 -4.09
CA ALA A 15 -14.39 -6.10 -4.37
C ALA A 15 -13.61 -6.41 -3.09
N ASP A 16 -13.08 -7.63 -3.02
CA ASP A 16 -12.29 -8.13 -1.89
C ASP A 16 -10.81 -7.94 -2.19
N GLU A 17 -10.17 -7.00 -1.51
CA GLU A 17 -8.77 -6.58 -1.68
C GLU A 17 -8.34 -6.38 -3.15
N PRO A 18 -9.09 -5.62 -3.96
CA PRO A 18 -8.87 -5.59 -5.42
C PRO A 18 -7.56 -4.90 -5.83
N THR A 19 -6.89 -4.23 -4.93
CA THR A 19 -5.63 -3.52 -5.16
C THR A 19 -4.42 -4.20 -4.52
N THR A 20 -4.59 -5.36 -3.88
CA THR A 20 -3.49 -6.12 -3.28
C THR A 20 -2.49 -6.53 -4.36
N ALA A 21 -1.20 -6.32 -4.08
CA ALA A 21 -0.07 -6.57 -4.98
C ALA A 21 0.00 -5.67 -6.25
N LEU A 22 -0.72 -4.56 -6.27
CA LEU A 22 -0.54 -3.51 -7.27
C LEU A 22 0.43 -2.44 -6.74
N ASP A 23 1.20 -1.83 -7.66
CA ASP A 23 1.94 -0.61 -7.32
C ASP A 23 0.97 0.57 -7.14
N VAL A 24 1.47 1.65 -6.52
CA VAL A 24 0.64 2.80 -6.13
C VAL A 24 -0.02 3.48 -7.33
N THR A 25 0.66 3.51 -8.48
CA THR A 25 0.16 4.16 -9.70
C THR A 25 -0.99 3.36 -10.28
N ILE A 26 -0.81 2.06 -10.47
CA ILE A 26 -1.86 1.15 -10.98
C ILE A 26 -3.02 1.07 -9.98
N GLN A 27 -2.74 1.07 -8.67
CA GLN A 27 -3.81 1.13 -7.66
C GLN A 27 -4.68 2.37 -7.87
N ALA A 28 -4.08 3.56 -8.02
CA ALA A 28 -4.82 4.80 -8.23
C ALA A 28 -5.68 4.77 -9.52
N GLU A 29 -5.15 4.22 -10.61
CA GLU A 29 -5.88 4.06 -11.87
C GLU A 29 -7.09 3.12 -11.73
N ILE A 30 -6.92 1.98 -11.04
CA ILE A 30 -8.01 1.03 -10.79
C ILE A 30 -9.10 1.64 -9.92
N LEU A 31 -8.73 2.39 -8.87
CA LEU A 31 -9.69 3.07 -8.01
C LEU A 31 -10.47 4.15 -8.78
N ALA A 32 -9.79 4.93 -9.63
CA ALA A 32 -10.43 5.90 -10.50
C ALA A 32 -11.41 5.24 -11.47
N LEU A 33 -11.03 4.11 -12.08
CA LEU A 33 -11.88 3.33 -12.97
C LEU A 33 -13.15 2.81 -12.26
N ILE A 34 -13.01 2.26 -11.05
CA ILE A 34 -14.15 1.78 -10.26
C ILE A 34 -15.10 2.94 -9.94
N ASN A 35 -14.58 4.10 -9.55
CA ASN A 35 -15.39 5.30 -9.29
C ASN A 35 -16.14 5.79 -10.54
N MET A 36 -15.48 5.83 -11.69
CA MET A 36 -16.11 6.19 -12.96
C MET A 36 -17.26 5.24 -13.29
N LEU A 37 -17.02 3.94 -13.20
CA LEU A 37 -18.03 2.92 -13.48
C LEU A 37 -19.21 2.98 -12.48
N LYS A 38 -18.94 3.21 -11.19
CA LYS A 38 -19.97 3.45 -10.17
C LYS A 38 -20.91 4.59 -10.60
N GLN A 39 -20.36 5.70 -11.10
CA GLN A 39 -21.12 6.86 -11.54
C GLN A 39 -21.92 6.61 -12.82
N GLU A 40 -21.33 5.94 -13.80
CA GLU A 40 -21.95 5.68 -15.10
C GLU A 40 -23.08 4.64 -15.03
N THR A 41 -22.88 3.58 -14.23
CA THR A 41 -23.80 2.43 -14.18
C THR A 41 -24.77 2.46 -12.99
N GLY A 42 -24.53 3.30 -12.00
CA GLY A 42 -25.28 3.29 -10.73
C GLY A 42 -25.03 2.03 -9.88
N THR A 43 -23.99 1.27 -10.17
CA THR A 43 -23.62 0.06 -9.42
C THR A 43 -23.18 0.42 -8.00
N ALA A 44 -23.76 -0.22 -6.99
CA ALA A 44 -23.26 -0.12 -5.62
C ALA A 44 -21.99 -0.94 -5.46
N VAL A 45 -21.00 -0.40 -4.73
CA VAL A 45 -19.72 -1.08 -4.52
C VAL A 45 -19.52 -1.38 -3.04
N MET A 46 -19.32 -2.65 -2.69
CA MET A 46 -18.83 -3.07 -1.38
C MET A 46 -17.34 -3.36 -1.52
N PHE A 47 -16.53 -2.50 -0.90
CA PHE A 47 -15.07 -2.57 -0.97
C PHE A 47 -14.52 -3.14 0.34
N ILE A 48 -13.83 -4.27 0.28
CA ILE A 48 -13.19 -4.90 1.45
C ILE A 48 -11.69 -4.64 1.33
N THR A 49 -11.12 -3.99 2.33
CA THR A 49 -9.69 -3.65 2.36
C THR A 49 -9.22 -3.38 3.79
N HIS A 50 -7.94 -3.56 4.02
CA HIS A 50 -7.23 -3.12 5.23
C HIS A 50 -6.52 -1.77 5.03
N ASP A 51 -6.52 -1.23 3.82
CA ASP A 51 -5.87 0.05 3.50
C ASP A 51 -6.81 1.23 3.78
N MET A 52 -6.54 1.93 4.89
CA MET A 52 -7.32 3.09 5.31
C MET A 52 -7.21 4.27 4.33
N ALA A 53 -6.13 4.37 3.55
CA ALA A 53 -6.01 5.41 2.52
C ALA A 53 -6.99 5.16 1.37
N VAL A 54 -7.18 3.91 0.98
CA VAL A 54 -8.19 3.50 0.00
C VAL A 54 -9.60 3.77 0.51
N VAL A 55 -9.87 3.42 1.79
CA VAL A 55 -11.16 3.71 2.42
C VAL A 55 -11.48 5.20 2.38
N ALA A 56 -10.52 6.06 2.72
CA ALA A 56 -10.69 7.51 2.71
C ALA A 56 -11.02 8.09 1.32
N GLN A 57 -10.54 7.45 0.24
CA GLN A 57 -10.74 7.91 -1.14
C GLN A 57 -12.04 7.39 -1.78
N MET A 58 -12.48 6.19 -1.40
CA MET A 58 -13.50 5.45 -2.13
C MET A 58 -14.84 5.37 -1.43
N ALA A 59 -14.83 5.33 -0.09
CA ALA A 59 -16.01 4.95 0.66
C ALA A 59 -16.91 6.16 1.01
N ASP A 60 -18.21 6.00 0.88
CA ASP A 60 -19.21 6.91 1.43
C ASP A 60 -19.49 6.58 2.91
N ARG A 61 -19.52 5.27 3.22
CA ARG A 61 -19.74 4.70 4.56
C ARG A 61 -18.73 3.60 4.85
N VAL A 62 -18.40 3.41 6.10
CA VAL A 62 -17.43 2.42 6.56
C VAL A 62 -18.06 1.53 7.63
N VAL A 63 -17.81 0.24 7.52
CA VAL A 63 -18.11 -0.76 8.55
C VAL A 63 -16.78 -1.31 9.04
N VAL A 64 -16.46 -1.11 10.32
CA VAL A 64 -15.25 -1.64 10.93
C VAL A 64 -15.56 -3.01 11.54
N MET A 65 -14.76 -4.00 11.14
CA MET A 65 -14.88 -5.38 11.59
C MET A 65 -13.70 -5.76 12.50
N HIS A 66 -13.96 -6.43 13.62
CA HIS A 66 -12.93 -6.98 14.49
C HIS A 66 -13.43 -8.24 15.17
N PRO A 67 -12.60 -9.24 15.35
CA PRO A 67 -12.69 -10.70 15.23
C PRO A 67 -14.11 -11.19 14.87
N GLY A 68 -14.46 -11.04 13.57
CA GLY A 68 -15.71 -11.55 13.02
C GLY A 68 -16.98 -10.77 13.40
N LYS A 69 -16.86 -9.63 14.10
CA LYS A 69 -17.99 -8.81 14.53
C LYS A 69 -17.88 -7.39 13.98
N LYS A 70 -19.01 -6.78 13.65
CA LYS A 70 -19.10 -5.34 13.43
C LYS A 70 -18.89 -4.62 14.75
N VAL A 71 -17.88 -3.75 14.84
CA VAL A 71 -17.55 -2.97 16.04
C VAL A 71 -17.94 -1.51 15.90
N GLU A 72 -17.89 -0.97 14.69
CA GLU A 72 -18.30 0.41 14.43
C GLU A 72 -18.81 0.57 13.00
N GLU A 73 -19.69 1.56 12.77
CA GLU A 73 -20.19 1.92 11.46
C GLU A 73 -20.52 3.41 11.44
N GLY A 74 -20.20 4.08 10.34
CA GLY A 74 -20.47 5.49 10.15
C GLY A 74 -20.09 5.97 8.75
N THR A 75 -20.23 7.27 8.50
CA THR A 75 -19.68 7.93 7.33
C THR A 75 -18.13 7.92 7.42
N VAL A 76 -17.46 8.05 6.29
CA VAL A 76 -15.98 8.19 6.28
C VAL A 76 -15.55 9.31 7.23
N HIS A 77 -16.24 10.44 7.21
CA HIS A 77 -15.90 11.58 8.05
C HIS A 77 -16.01 11.26 9.55
N GLU A 78 -17.04 10.54 9.98
CA GLU A 78 -17.22 10.15 11.39
C GLU A 78 -16.14 9.18 11.83
N ILE A 79 -15.88 8.13 11.04
CA ILE A 79 -14.88 7.11 11.36
C ILE A 79 -13.46 7.70 11.46
N PHE A 80 -13.10 8.62 10.55
CA PHE A 80 -11.74 9.18 10.53
C PHE A 80 -11.53 10.31 11.52
N ASN A 81 -12.55 11.14 11.79
CA ASN A 81 -12.37 12.33 12.64
C ASN A 81 -12.91 12.15 14.05
N ASN A 82 -13.87 11.24 14.28
CA ASN A 82 -14.49 11.03 15.58
C ASN A 82 -14.80 9.54 15.86
N PRO A 83 -13.79 8.65 15.76
CA PRO A 83 -13.99 7.22 16.02
C PRO A 83 -14.42 7.00 17.47
N GLN A 84 -15.42 6.15 17.68
CA GLN A 84 -15.95 5.87 19.01
C GLN A 84 -15.33 4.60 19.61
N HIS A 85 -15.19 3.55 18.80
CA HIS A 85 -14.69 2.27 19.27
C HIS A 85 -13.15 2.27 19.44
N GLU A 86 -12.64 1.70 20.54
CA GLU A 86 -11.20 1.68 20.84
C GLU A 86 -10.36 0.97 19.77
N TYR A 87 -10.90 -0.07 19.14
CA TYR A 87 -10.22 -0.73 18.03
C TYR A 87 -10.07 0.20 16.82
N THR A 88 -11.11 0.96 16.46
CA THR A 88 -11.07 1.93 15.36
C THR A 88 -10.03 3.02 15.63
N LYS A 89 -9.99 3.55 16.86
CA LYS A 89 -8.98 4.53 17.28
C LYS A 89 -7.57 3.97 17.13
N SER A 90 -7.37 2.76 17.58
CA SER A 90 -6.07 2.08 17.49
C SER A 90 -5.66 1.78 16.05
N LEU A 91 -6.61 1.37 15.21
CA LEU A 91 -6.40 1.12 13.78
C LEU A 91 -5.95 2.40 13.06
N LEU A 92 -6.65 3.51 13.28
CA LEU A 92 -6.30 4.81 12.70
C LEU A 92 -4.98 5.37 13.23
N ALA A 93 -4.67 5.12 14.51
CA ALA A 93 -3.41 5.53 15.12
C ALA A 93 -2.19 4.74 14.59
N ALA A 94 -2.42 3.56 14.02
CA ALA A 94 -1.38 2.75 13.40
C ALA A 94 -1.05 3.18 11.96
N VAL A 95 -1.90 4.02 11.32
CA VAL A 95 -1.65 4.53 9.98
C VAL A 95 -0.55 5.59 10.03
N PRO A 96 0.59 5.41 9.32
CA PRO A 96 1.64 6.41 9.29
C PRO A 96 1.17 7.72 8.65
N LYS A 97 1.43 8.84 9.29
CA LYS A 97 1.12 10.15 8.72
C LYS A 97 2.34 10.70 7.99
N LEU A 98 2.12 11.17 6.77
CA LEU A 98 3.18 11.80 5.97
C LEU A 98 3.77 12.98 6.75
N GLY A 99 5.11 13.01 6.88
CA GLY A 99 5.80 14.08 7.61
C GLY A 99 5.92 13.88 9.13
N GLU A 100 5.23 12.91 9.73
CA GLU A 100 5.32 12.66 11.19
C GLU A 100 6.75 12.37 11.67
N MET A 101 7.56 11.78 10.80
CA MET A 101 8.95 11.43 11.08
C MET A 101 9.96 12.51 10.61
N ALA A 102 9.52 13.58 9.95
CA ALA A 102 10.42 14.58 9.34
C ALA A 102 11.31 15.30 10.35
N SER A 103 10.85 15.48 11.59
CA SER A 103 11.62 16.10 12.69
C SER A 103 12.41 15.10 13.54
N LYS A 104 12.28 13.79 13.28
CA LYS A 104 12.88 12.74 14.10
C LYS A 104 14.17 12.22 13.48
N LYS A 105 15.22 12.13 14.28
CA LYS A 105 16.54 11.66 13.83
C LYS A 105 16.57 10.14 13.53
N TYR A 106 15.70 9.38 14.16
CA TYR A 106 15.63 7.93 14.05
C TYR A 106 14.19 7.46 13.82
N PRO A 107 13.99 6.34 13.10
CA PRO A 107 12.68 5.74 12.97
C PRO A 107 12.12 5.35 14.35
N GLU A 108 10.84 5.62 14.57
CA GLU A 108 10.14 5.13 15.74
C GLU A 108 9.26 3.93 15.35
N PRO A 109 9.07 2.96 16.24
CA PRO A 109 8.17 1.85 15.97
C PRO A 109 6.73 2.37 15.83
N MET A 110 5.98 1.78 14.90
CA MET A 110 4.55 2.04 14.77
C MET A 110 3.83 1.69 16.06
N ARG A 111 2.75 2.42 16.36
CA ARG A 111 1.86 2.11 17.49
C ARG A 111 1.12 0.81 17.16
N LEU A 112 1.24 -0.18 18.03
CA LEU A 112 0.48 -1.40 17.90
C LEU A 112 -0.94 -1.22 18.45
N VAL A 113 -1.91 -1.86 17.81
CA VAL A 113 -3.30 -1.88 18.28
C VAL A 113 -3.35 -2.46 19.69
N GLY A 114 -3.87 -1.69 20.65
CA GLY A 114 -3.97 -2.09 22.06
C GLY A 114 -2.76 -1.74 22.94
N GLU A 115 -1.68 -1.16 22.43
CA GLU A 115 -0.55 -0.69 23.22
C GLU A 115 -0.58 0.82 23.45
N ASN A 116 -0.68 1.24 24.70
CA ASN A 116 -0.66 2.66 25.08
C ASN A 116 0.73 3.30 25.09
N LYS A 117 1.82 2.51 24.94
CA LYS A 117 3.20 3.02 24.92
C LYS A 117 4.04 2.24 23.92
N THR A 118 4.53 2.91 22.90
CA THR A 118 5.66 2.41 22.10
C THR A 118 6.91 2.39 22.98
N LYS A 119 7.48 1.20 23.22
CA LYS A 119 8.84 1.12 23.77
C LYS A 119 9.78 1.77 22.76
N ALA A 120 10.37 2.89 23.13
CA ALA A 120 11.43 3.49 22.33
C ALA A 120 12.51 2.42 22.10
N LEU A 121 12.67 2.01 20.87
CA LEU A 121 13.77 1.12 20.49
C LEU A 121 15.06 1.90 20.75
N LYS A 122 15.98 1.33 21.52
CA LYS A 122 17.32 1.90 21.63
C LYS A 122 17.88 1.96 20.22
N PRO A 123 18.37 3.12 19.76
CA PRO A 123 18.93 3.22 18.43
C PRO A 123 20.06 2.19 18.33
N ILE A 124 19.96 1.30 17.35
CA ILE A 124 21.08 0.43 17.01
C ILE A 124 22.17 1.38 16.56
N VAL A 125 23.24 1.50 17.36
CA VAL A 125 24.44 2.25 16.96
C VAL A 125 25.06 1.43 15.83
N GLY A 126 24.60 1.69 14.61
CA GLY A 126 25.17 1.08 13.43
C GLY A 126 26.62 1.55 13.32
N THR A 127 27.51 0.63 13.11
CA THR A 127 28.89 0.95 12.78
C THR A 127 28.89 1.62 11.40
N ASN A 128 29.82 2.54 11.15
CA ASN A 128 30.07 3.09 9.80
C ASN A 128 30.73 2.06 8.87
N GLU A 129 30.61 0.78 9.17
CA GLU A 129 31.15 -0.33 8.42
C GLU A 129 30.17 -0.71 7.29
N PRO A 130 30.54 -0.59 6.02
CA PRO A 130 29.71 -1.02 4.91
C PRO A 130 29.61 -2.55 4.90
N LEU A 131 28.38 -3.07 4.96
CA LEU A 131 28.09 -4.50 4.88
C LEU A 131 27.93 -4.96 3.43
N LEU A 132 27.29 -4.13 2.60
CA LEU A 132 27.10 -4.36 1.17
C LEU A 132 27.35 -3.07 0.41
N LYS A 133 28.16 -3.14 -0.63
CA LYS A 133 28.37 -2.05 -1.58
C LYS A 133 28.02 -2.53 -2.98
N VAL A 134 27.08 -1.87 -3.60
CA VAL A 134 26.67 -2.11 -4.99
C VAL A 134 27.15 -0.94 -5.82
N ASN A 135 27.85 -1.23 -6.94
CA ASN A 135 28.36 -0.22 -7.84
C ASN A 135 27.87 -0.51 -9.26
N ASN A 136 27.22 0.48 -9.89
CA ASN A 136 26.81 0.46 -11.29
C ASN A 136 26.06 -0.84 -11.67
N LEU A 137 25.11 -1.27 -10.80
CA LEU A 137 24.32 -2.47 -11.04
C LEU A 137 23.45 -2.28 -12.29
N VAL A 138 23.57 -3.23 -13.22
CA VAL A 138 22.75 -3.28 -14.43
C VAL A 138 22.09 -4.65 -14.53
N THR A 139 20.78 -4.67 -14.70
CA THR A 139 20.03 -5.91 -14.94
C THR A 139 19.12 -5.74 -16.14
N ARG A 140 19.32 -6.57 -17.16
CA ARG A 140 18.57 -6.52 -18.41
C ARG A 140 18.04 -7.90 -18.76
N TYR A 141 16.74 -8.01 -19.02
CA TYR A 141 16.10 -9.25 -19.41
C TYR A 141 15.92 -9.32 -20.93
N PRO A 142 16.37 -10.39 -21.61
CA PRO A 142 16.21 -10.54 -23.04
C PRO A 142 14.76 -10.86 -23.40
N VAL A 143 14.18 -10.08 -24.30
CA VAL A 143 12.90 -10.37 -24.94
C VAL A 143 13.17 -11.24 -26.15
N LYS A 144 12.67 -12.46 -26.16
CA LYS A 144 12.81 -13.41 -27.26
C LYS A 144 11.63 -13.30 -28.21
N GLY A 145 11.91 -13.19 -29.51
CA GLY A 145 10.90 -13.12 -30.57
C GLY A 145 11.25 -13.94 -31.79
N GLY A 146 10.26 -14.11 -32.69
CA GLY A 146 10.38 -14.88 -33.92
C GLY A 146 10.42 -16.39 -33.73
N VAL A 147 10.37 -17.15 -34.84
CA VAL A 147 10.35 -18.64 -34.88
C VAL A 147 11.60 -19.23 -34.24
N LEU A 148 12.74 -18.55 -34.37
CA LEU A 148 14.05 -18.99 -33.83
C LEU A 148 14.33 -18.49 -32.42
N ARG A 149 13.35 -17.88 -31.71
CA ARG A 149 13.49 -17.36 -30.33
C ARG A 149 14.75 -16.52 -30.11
N ARG A 150 15.15 -15.72 -31.09
CA ARG A 150 16.29 -14.80 -30.96
C ARG A 150 15.92 -13.59 -30.09
N THR A 151 16.93 -13.03 -29.40
CA THR A 151 16.74 -11.80 -28.63
C THR A 151 16.48 -10.64 -29.57
N VAL A 152 15.25 -10.08 -29.52
CA VAL A 152 14.81 -8.95 -30.37
C VAL A 152 14.83 -7.61 -29.63
N ALA A 153 14.78 -7.65 -28.30
CA ALA A 153 14.87 -6.47 -27.43
C ALA A 153 15.39 -6.85 -26.05
N ARG A 154 15.61 -5.88 -25.19
CA ARG A 154 15.95 -6.07 -23.77
C ARG A 154 15.12 -5.15 -22.91
N VAL A 155 14.52 -5.67 -21.82
CA VAL A 155 13.90 -4.88 -20.78
C VAL A 155 15.00 -4.44 -19.83
N HIS A 156 15.17 -3.14 -19.64
CA HIS A 156 16.14 -2.56 -18.71
C HIS A 156 15.45 -2.44 -17.34
N ALA A 157 15.54 -3.49 -16.53
CA ALA A 157 14.90 -3.53 -15.20
C ALA A 157 15.69 -2.72 -14.17
N VAL A 158 17.03 -2.73 -14.26
CA VAL A 158 17.91 -1.92 -13.42
C VAL A 158 19.01 -1.36 -14.32
N GLU A 159 19.26 -0.06 -14.20
CA GLU A 159 20.29 0.61 -15.02
C GLU A 159 21.11 1.56 -14.15
N ASP A 160 22.40 1.22 -14.01
CA ASP A 160 23.44 2.03 -13.35
C ASP A 160 23.12 2.43 -11.89
N VAL A 161 22.62 1.49 -11.09
CA VAL A 161 22.24 1.74 -9.70
C VAL A 161 23.40 1.45 -8.75
N SER A 162 23.73 2.42 -7.90
CA SER A 162 24.77 2.30 -6.89
C SER A 162 24.27 2.68 -5.51
N PHE A 163 24.55 1.87 -4.51
CA PHE A 163 24.20 2.16 -3.12
C PHE A 163 25.08 1.37 -2.13
N THR A 164 25.03 1.77 -0.87
CA THR A 164 25.75 1.07 0.21
C THR A 164 24.81 0.81 1.38
N ILE A 165 24.84 -0.41 1.90
CA ILE A 165 24.13 -0.77 3.13
C ILE A 165 25.15 -0.90 4.25
N MET A 166 24.94 -0.10 5.31
CA MET A 166 25.79 -0.14 6.51
C MET A 166 25.30 -1.23 7.46
N LYS A 167 26.20 -1.83 8.18
CA LYS A 167 25.89 -2.85 9.20
C LYS A 167 24.91 -2.32 10.25
N GLY A 168 23.82 -3.05 10.49
CA GLY A 168 22.77 -2.67 11.42
C GLY A 168 21.88 -1.50 10.95
N LYS A 169 21.92 -1.13 9.66
CA LYS A 169 21.04 -0.11 9.06
C LYS A 169 20.08 -0.72 8.05
N THR A 170 18.93 -0.10 7.93
CA THR A 170 17.94 -0.42 6.89
C THR A 170 18.04 0.60 5.78
N LEU A 171 18.10 0.14 4.54
CA LEU A 171 17.98 0.94 3.33
C LEU A 171 16.70 0.54 2.62
N SER A 172 15.83 1.50 2.33
CA SER A 172 14.63 1.26 1.51
C SER A 172 14.90 1.67 0.07
N LEU A 173 14.57 0.79 -0.87
CA LEU A 173 14.53 1.09 -2.29
C LEU A 173 13.06 1.31 -2.65
N VAL A 174 12.76 2.46 -3.25
CA VAL A 174 11.42 2.85 -3.64
C VAL A 174 11.43 3.20 -5.11
N GLY A 175 10.40 2.78 -5.84
CA GLY A 175 10.26 3.05 -7.26
C GLY A 175 8.98 2.41 -7.80
N GLU A 176 8.71 2.67 -9.06
CA GLU A 176 7.64 2.05 -9.83
C GLU A 176 8.13 0.71 -10.40
N SER A 177 7.25 -0.31 -10.42
CA SER A 177 7.56 -1.66 -10.93
C SER A 177 7.17 -1.83 -12.40
#